data_e94c03b9a99448be0ed7dc9d1fb06d9b
#
_entry.id   e94c03b9a99448be0ed7dc9d1fb06d9b
#
_cell.length_a   1.000
_cell.length_b   1.000
_cell.length_c   1.000
_cell.angle_alpha   90.00
_cell.angle_beta   90.00
_cell.angle_gamma   90.00
#
_symmetry.space_group_name_H-M   'P 1'
#
loop_
_entity.id
_entity.type
_entity.pdbx_description
1 polymer ?
#
loop_
_entity_poly.entity_id
_entity_poly.type
_entity_poly.pdbx_seq_one_letter_code
_entity_poly.pdbx_strand_id
1 'polypeptide(L)'
;MTYLNKQQGGIFKNPLVVSLFAILCCALWGSATPFIKMGYKLMFPDGGPDVQSTILFAGIRFALAGFITIVIYSIARKKWLYPKAENLGKIGIVAVFQTIIQYFFFYLGLALTSGAKGTILSGSSSFFAILISSLFFKQEKLTVKKVVACVIGFAGIVAVNISGLEYTMNWGDAFVIFAAISLGISSVLIKIFAKNEDPVVISGYQFMIGGTVMVVVGFAFGGRVDLSDIGGVGVLLYLSLLSAVAYALWGVLLKYNPVSKVTIFSFMTPVFGVLLTALMLPEESNVEIISLIISLVLVCLGVFLLNFTGFPQKEKTEPQPVLDNGNTPDEGDCDSTVIESGVISNSSK
;
A
#
# COMPACT_ATOMS: atom_id res chain seq x y z
N MET A 1 -3.45 -10.30 25.53
CA MET A 1 -3.17 -9.76 24.19
C MET A 1 -4.39 -9.59 23.26
N THR A 2 -5.45 -10.33 23.44
CA THR A 2 -6.64 -10.35 22.55
C THR A 2 -7.54 -9.11 22.67
N TYR A 3 -7.67 -8.49 23.83
CA TYR A 3 -8.53 -7.31 24.06
C TYR A 3 -7.99 -6.03 23.42
N LEU A 4 -6.69 -5.77 23.52
CA LEU A 4 -6.05 -4.59 22.93
C LEU A 4 -6.10 -4.65 21.38
N ASN A 5 -5.96 -5.83 20.79
CA ASN A 5 -6.08 -6.02 19.34
C ASN A 5 -7.52 -5.78 18.83
N LYS A 6 -8.53 -6.10 19.62
CA LYS A 6 -9.95 -5.93 19.25
C LYS A 6 -10.36 -4.44 19.30
N GLN A 7 -9.83 -3.70 20.28
CA GLN A 7 -10.09 -2.27 20.43
C GLN A 7 -9.35 -1.43 19.37
N GLN A 8 -8.10 -1.77 19.06
CA GLN A 8 -7.35 -1.13 17.97
C GLN A 8 -7.99 -1.37 16.58
N GLY A 9 -8.51 -2.59 16.33
CA GLY A 9 -9.23 -2.88 15.10
C GLY A 9 -10.49 -2.02 14.90
N GLY A 10 -11.17 -1.64 15.98
CA GLY A 10 -12.36 -0.77 15.94
C GLY A 10 -12.03 0.66 15.48
N ILE A 11 -10.94 1.23 15.98
CA ILE A 11 -10.50 2.60 15.64
C ILE A 11 -10.16 2.70 14.14
N PHE A 12 -9.38 1.75 13.62
CA PHE A 12 -8.98 1.73 12.20
C PHE A 12 -10.08 1.27 11.22
N LYS A 13 -11.29 0.98 11.70
CA LYS A 13 -12.49 0.75 10.88
C LYS A 13 -13.40 1.99 10.83
N ASN A 14 -13.19 2.98 11.68
CA ASN A 14 -13.95 4.23 11.66
C ASN A 14 -13.64 5.02 10.36
N PRO A 15 -14.63 5.36 9.54
CA PRO A 15 -14.41 6.05 8.26
C PRO A 15 -13.64 7.37 8.38
N LEU A 16 -13.88 8.14 9.45
CA LEU A 16 -13.17 9.41 9.68
C LEU A 16 -11.70 9.19 10.00
N VAL A 17 -11.39 8.19 10.85
CA VAL A 17 -10.01 7.83 11.19
C VAL A 17 -9.27 7.30 9.97
N VAL A 18 -9.92 6.43 9.18
CA VAL A 18 -9.35 5.90 7.93
C VAL A 18 -9.04 7.05 6.96
N SER A 19 -10.00 7.98 6.79
CA SER A 19 -9.82 9.13 5.89
C SER A 19 -8.67 10.02 6.37
N LEU A 20 -8.62 10.35 7.66
CA LEU A 20 -7.58 11.20 8.22
C LEU A 20 -6.17 10.61 8.01
N PHE A 21 -5.99 9.33 8.33
CA PHE A 21 -4.71 8.67 8.16
C PHE A 21 -4.34 8.41 6.70
N ALA A 22 -5.32 8.11 5.85
CA ALA A 22 -5.07 7.97 4.41
C ALA A 22 -4.67 9.31 3.77
N ILE A 23 -5.34 10.41 4.12
CA ILE A 23 -4.99 11.77 3.69
C ILE A 23 -3.57 12.12 4.17
N LEU A 24 -3.24 11.83 5.43
CA LEU A 24 -1.90 12.04 5.96
C LEU A 24 -0.83 11.27 5.15
N CYS A 25 -1.07 9.99 4.86
CA CYS A 25 -0.16 9.21 4.01
C CYS A 25 0.01 9.85 2.62
N CYS A 26 -1.09 10.29 2.00
CA CYS A 26 -1.05 10.94 0.69
C CYS A 26 -0.31 12.29 0.73
N ALA A 27 -0.49 13.08 1.77
CA ALA A 27 0.23 14.33 1.97
C ALA A 27 1.74 14.09 2.17
N LEU A 28 2.10 13.07 2.97
CA LEU A 28 3.48 12.65 3.13
C LEU A 28 4.09 12.20 1.79
N TRP A 29 3.42 11.34 1.02
CA TRP A 29 3.92 10.94 -0.30
C TRP A 29 3.96 12.10 -1.30
N GLY A 30 2.98 13.00 -1.26
CA GLY A 30 2.98 14.21 -2.08
C GLY A 30 4.18 15.10 -1.77
N SER A 31 4.53 15.26 -0.49
CA SER A 31 5.70 16.05 -0.09
C SER A 31 7.02 15.43 -0.58
N ALA A 32 7.05 14.13 -0.87
CA ALA A 32 8.25 13.50 -1.42
C ALA A 32 8.69 14.15 -2.75
N THR A 33 7.75 14.65 -3.56
CA THR A 33 8.06 15.21 -4.89
C THR A 33 9.02 16.41 -4.80
N PRO A 34 8.73 17.52 -4.08
CA PRO A 34 9.66 18.63 -3.96
C PRO A 34 10.95 18.24 -3.23
N PHE A 35 10.88 17.39 -2.21
CA PHE A 35 12.09 16.97 -1.49
C PHE A 35 13.01 16.07 -2.32
N ILE A 36 12.47 15.21 -3.21
CA ILE A 36 13.29 14.44 -4.16
C ILE A 36 14.02 15.40 -5.11
N LYS A 37 13.33 16.42 -5.65
CA LYS A 37 13.95 17.44 -6.51
C LYS A 37 15.05 18.19 -5.79
N MET A 38 14.82 18.60 -4.53
CA MET A 38 15.85 19.22 -3.69
C MET A 38 17.04 18.28 -3.46
N GLY A 39 16.78 17.02 -3.14
CA GLY A 39 17.81 15.99 -2.98
C GLY A 39 18.64 15.80 -4.24
N TYR A 40 18.00 15.81 -5.42
CA TYR A 40 18.72 15.71 -6.70
C TYR A 40 19.65 16.89 -6.94
N LYS A 41 19.23 18.13 -6.62
CA LYS A 41 20.08 19.31 -6.73
C LYS A 41 21.30 19.28 -5.81
N LEU A 42 21.14 18.71 -4.60
CA LEU A 42 22.20 18.69 -3.58
C LEU A 42 23.16 17.51 -3.74
N MET A 43 22.68 16.37 -4.21
CA MET A 43 23.44 15.11 -4.26
C MET A 43 23.92 14.75 -5.67
N PHE A 44 23.50 15.49 -6.70
CA PHE A 44 23.87 15.28 -8.10
C PHE A 44 24.14 16.62 -8.80
N PRO A 45 25.21 17.35 -8.41
CA PRO A 45 25.47 18.71 -8.88
C PRO A 45 25.80 18.78 -10.39
N ASP A 46 26.25 17.68 -10.99
CA ASP A 46 26.74 17.64 -12.37
C ASP A 46 25.63 17.40 -13.43
N GLY A 47 24.42 17.92 -13.21
CA GLY A 47 23.35 17.88 -14.20
C GLY A 47 22.20 16.92 -13.89
N GLY A 48 22.12 16.41 -12.67
CA GLY A 48 21.07 15.51 -12.17
C GLY A 48 21.44 14.03 -12.28
N PRO A 49 20.65 13.14 -11.64
CA PRO A 49 20.98 11.73 -11.59
C PRO A 49 20.61 11.01 -12.90
N ASP A 50 21.48 10.11 -13.33
CA ASP A 50 21.11 9.07 -14.29
C ASP A 50 20.17 8.02 -13.63
N VAL A 51 19.65 7.10 -14.43
CA VAL A 51 18.71 6.07 -13.95
C VAL A 51 19.34 5.20 -12.85
N GLN A 52 20.61 4.85 -12.98
CA GLN A 52 21.33 3.99 -12.04
C GLN A 52 21.51 4.69 -10.69
N SER A 53 21.89 5.97 -10.71
CA SER A 53 22.04 6.82 -9.53
C SER A 53 20.69 7.07 -8.85
N THR A 54 19.61 7.23 -9.63
CA THR A 54 18.25 7.33 -9.10
C THR A 54 17.81 6.05 -8.40
N ILE A 55 18.12 4.88 -8.98
CA ILE A 55 17.84 3.57 -8.36
C ILE A 55 18.65 3.40 -7.07
N LEU A 56 19.93 3.79 -7.07
CA LEU A 56 20.78 3.76 -5.89
C LEU A 56 20.25 4.67 -4.77
N PHE A 57 19.91 5.91 -5.10
CA PHE A 57 19.33 6.87 -4.15
C PHE A 57 18.03 6.34 -3.53
N ALA A 58 17.13 5.81 -4.36
CA ALA A 58 15.89 5.20 -3.89
C ALA A 58 16.15 3.96 -3.04
N GLY A 59 17.13 3.13 -3.42
CA GLY A 59 17.56 1.96 -2.65
C GLY A 59 18.02 2.33 -1.25
N ILE A 60 18.92 3.33 -1.12
CA ILE A 60 19.39 3.84 0.17
C ILE A 60 18.21 4.36 1.00
N ARG A 61 17.36 5.18 0.40
CA ARG A 61 16.15 5.73 1.04
C ARG A 61 15.26 4.63 1.61
N PHE A 62 14.94 3.60 0.82
CA PHE A 62 14.03 2.53 1.26
C PHE A 62 14.69 1.57 2.26
N ALA A 63 15.97 1.23 2.11
CA ALA A 63 16.70 0.45 3.11
C ALA A 63 16.69 1.14 4.47
N LEU A 64 16.98 2.45 4.49
CA LEU A 64 16.89 3.28 5.70
C LEU A 64 15.46 3.37 6.24
N ALA A 65 14.45 3.55 5.38
CA ALA A 65 13.04 3.58 5.79
C ALA A 65 12.64 2.27 6.48
N GLY A 66 13.03 1.13 5.92
CA GLY A 66 12.80 -0.18 6.51
C GLY A 66 13.45 -0.32 7.88
N PHE A 67 14.71 0.04 7.99
CA PHE A 67 15.45 0.03 9.26
C PHE A 67 14.81 0.94 10.31
N ILE A 68 14.52 2.20 9.96
CA ILE A 68 13.84 3.18 10.82
C ILE A 68 12.49 2.63 11.31
N THR A 69 11.69 2.04 10.41
CA THR A 69 10.40 1.42 10.74
C THR A 69 10.56 0.37 11.84
N ILE A 70 11.48 -0.57 11.66
CA ILE A 70 11.69 -1.67 12.61
C ILE A 70 12.24 -1.14 13.94
N VAL A 71 13.20 -0.21 13.92
CA VAL A 71 13.78 0.35 15.14
C VAL A 71 12.72 1.10 15.95
N ILE A 72 12.00 2.05 15.34
CA ILE A 72 10.98 2.86 16.03
C ILE A 72 9.90 1.95 16.63
N TYR A 73 9.42 0.97 15.84
CA TYR A 73 8.35 0.09 16.30
C TYR A 73 8.83 -0.90 17.37
N SER A 74 10.09 -1.36 17.30
CA SER A 74 10.71 -2.20 18.34
C SER A 74 10.87 -1.46 19.64
N ILE A 75 11.27 -0.18 19.60
CA ILE A 75 11.36 0.69 20.80
C ILE A 75 9.96 0.88 21.40
N ALA A 76 8.96 1.22 20.57
CA ALA A 76 7.58 1.43 21.02
C ALA A 76 6.98 0.16 21.66
N ARG A 77 7.35 -1.02 21.18
CA ARG A 77 6.92 -2.31 21.71
C ARG A 77 7.82 -2.88 22.80
N LYS A 78 8.92 -2.20 23.13
CA LYS A 78 9.96 -2.66 24.08
C LYS A 78 10.48 -4.08 23.76
N LYS A 79 10.50 -4.44 22.50
CA LYS A 79 10.89 -5.76 22.02
C LYS A 79 11.33 -5.65 20.56
N TRP A 80 12.50 -6.25 20.21
CA TRP A 80 12.89 -6.31 18.82
C TRP A 80 11.90 -7.18 18.02
N LEU A 81 11.46 -6.66 16.89
CA LEU A 81 10.43 -7.30 16.07
C LEU A 81 11.08 -8.05 14.92
N TYR A 82 10.90 -9.36 14.95
CA TYR A 82 11.27 -10.24 13.85
C TYR A 82 10.03 -10.72 13.11
N PRO A 83 10.07 -10.87 11.79
CA PRO A 83 9.02 -11.54 11.05
C PRO A 83 8.99 -13.02 11.46
N LYS A 84 7.85 -13.63 11.43
CA LYS A 84 7.75 -15.07 11.57
C LYS A 84 8.46 -15.75 10.41
N ALA A 85 9.24 -16.82 10.66
CA ALA A 85 10.02 -17.52 9.64
C ALA A 85 9.15 -17.97 8.45
N GLU A 86 7.93 -18.44 8.73
CA GLU A 86 6.92 -18.85 7.73
C GLU A 86 6.45 -17.71 6.80
N ASN A 87 6.64 -16.46 7.21
CA ASN A 87 6.19 -15.27 6.49
C ASN A 87 7.34 -14.55 5.75
N LEU A 88 8.60 -14.96 5.91
CA LEU A 88 9.75 -14.34 5.22
C LEU A 88 9.60 -14.38 3.70
N GLY A 89 9.17 -15.50 3.12
CA GLY A 89 8.91 -15.61 1.69
C GLY A 89 7.80 -14.66 1.22
N LYS A 90 6.75 -14.50 2.02
CA LYS A 90 5.65 -13.56 1.73
C LYS A 90 6.12 -12.11 1.75
N ILE A 91 6.97 -11.75 2.72
CA ILE A 91 7.58 -10.42 2.81
C ILE A 91 8.50 -10.19 1.62
N GLY A 92 9.29 -11.19 1.21
CA GLY A 92 10.11 -11.14 0.00
C GLY A 92 9.27 -10.88 -1.26
N ILE A 93 8.12 -11.54 -1.41
CA ILE A 93 7.19 -11.30 -2.52
C ILE A 93 6.69 -9.85 -2.50
N VAL A 94 6.33 -9.31 -1.33
CA VAL A 94 5.94 -7.89 -1.22
C VAL A 94 7.11 -6.99 -1.61
N ALA A 95 8.34 -7.27 -1.18
CA ALA A 95 9.53 -6.50 -1.55
C ALA A 95 9.75 -6.48 -3.07
N VAL A 96 9.54 -7.62 -3.74
CA VAL A 96 9.64 -7.72 -5.20
C VAL A 96 8.62 -6.80 -5.87
N PHE A 97 7.34 -6.89 -5.51
CA PHE A 97 6.29 -6.11 -6.18
C PHE A 97 6.26 -4.66 -5.74
N GLN A 98 6.40 -4.36 -4.44
CA GLN A 98 6.23 -3.00 -3.92
C GLN A 98 7.48 -2.14 -4.05
N THR A 99 8.66 -2.73 -4.02
CA THR A 99 9.91 -1.95 -4.01
C THR A 99 10.74 -2.21 -5.26
N ILE A 100 11.08 -3.45 -5.58
CA ILE A 100 12.02 -3.74 -6.66
C ILE A 100 11.37 -3.46 -8.02
N ILE A 101 10.31 -4.20 -8.40
CA ILE A 101 9.67 -4.06 -9.72
C ILE A 101 9.05 -2.68 -9.87
N GLN A 102 8.27 -2.25 -8.87
CA GLN A 102 7.56 -0.97 -8.93
C GLN A 102 8.52 0.18 -9.19
N TYR A 103 9.56 0.36 -8.36
CA TYR A 103 10.43 1.52 -8.50
C TYR A 103 11.42 1.41 -9.64
N PHE A 104 11.90 0.20 -9.97
CA PHE A 104 12.74 -0.01 -11.15
C PHE A 104 12.02 0.46 -12.42
N PHE A 105 10.81 -0.06 -12.66
CA PHE A 105 10.03 0.34 -13.85
C PHE A 105 9.52 1.76 -13.78
N PHE A 106 9.21 2.27 -12.59
CA PHE A 106 8.79 3.66 -12.41
C PHE A 106 9.90 4.65 -12.82
N TYR A 107 11.12 4.46 -12.32
CA TYR A 107 12.23 5.35 -12.65
C TYR A 107 12.68 5.19 -14.11
N LEU A 108 12.73 3.96 -14.62
CA LEU A 108 13.02 3.73 -16.03
C LEU A 108 11.94 4.38 -16.93
N GLY A 109 10.69 4.30 -16.53
CA GLY A 109 9.59 4.95 -17.23
C GLY A 109 9.68 6.47 -17.20
N LEU A 110 9.95 7.06 -16.04
CA LEU A 110 10.11 8.52 -15.91
C LEU A 110 11.30 9.08 -16.68
N ALA A 111 12.34 8.29 -16.91
CA ALA A 111 13.46 8.70 -17.77
C ALA A 111 13.06 8.81 -19.25
N LEU A 112 11.96 8.19 -19.65
CA LEU A 112 11.52 8.09 -21.05
C LEU A 112 10.18 8.79 -21.33
N THR A 113 9.45 9.23 -20.30
CA THR A 113 8.16 9.92 -20.43
C THR A 113 8.15 11.25 -19.70
N SER A 114 7.19 12.15 -20.01
CA SER A 114 7.06 13.41 -19.31
C SER A 114 6.58 13.21 -17.85
N GLY A 115 6.99 14.10 -16.96
CA GLY A 115 6.61 14.04 -15.54
C GLY A 115 5.09 14.09 -15.33
N ALA A 116 4.37 14.90 -16.12
CA ALA A 116 2.91 14.98 -16.08
C ALA A 116 2.27 13.64 -16.45
N LYS A 117 2.71 13.05 -17.56
CA LYS A 117 2.21 11.76 -18.05
C LYS A 117 2.55 10.61 -17.09
N GLY A 118 3.79 10.60 -16.58
CA GLY A 118 4.20 9.64 -15.54
C GLY A 118 3.35 9.72 -14.29
N THR A 119 2.97 10.92 -13.85
CA THR A 119 2.08 11.15 -12.71
C THR A 119 0.66 10.60 -12.97
N ILE A 120 0.10 10.88 -14.14
CA ILE A 120 -1.23 10.38 -14.54
C ILE A 120 -1.22 8.84 -14.59
N LEU A 121 -0.24 8.27 -15.26
CA LEU A 121 -0.15 6.82 -15.43
C LEU A 121 0.10 6.08 -14.10
N SER A 122 0.95 6.62 -13.22
CA SER A 122 1.16 6.03 -11.89
C SER A 122 -0.09 6.07 -11.01
N GLY A 123 -0.94 7.09 -11.17
CA GLY A 123 -2.24 7.20 -10.51
C GLY A 123 -3.19 6.04 -10.85
N SER A 124 -3.02 5.40 -11.99
CA SER A 124 -3.80 4.21 -12.36
C SER A 124 -3.61 3.01 -11.43
N SER A 125 -2.61 3.03 -10.55
CA SER A 125 -2.36 1.99 -9.56
C SER A 125 -3.56 1.69 -8.66
N SER A 126 -4.38 2.69 -8.34
CA SER A 126 -5.63 2.51 -7.60
C SER A 126 -6.65 1.68 -8.37
N PHE A 127 -6.77 1.90 -9.68
CA PHE A 127 -7.59 1.07 -10.56
C PHE A 127 -7.12 -0.39 -10.53
N PHE A 128 -5.82 -0.59 -10.75
CA PHE A 128 -5.25 -1.94 -10.74
C PHE A 128 -5.43 -2.62 -9.39
N ALA A 129 -5.23 -1.91 -8.27
CA ALA A 129 -5.46 -2.46 -6.93
C ALA A 129 -6.91 -2.95 -6.76
N ILE A 130 -7.89 -2.17 -7.20
CA ILE A 130 -9.32 -2.52 -7.09
C ILE A 130 -9.67 -3.70 -8.01
N LEU A 131 -9.21 -3.67 -9.27
CA LEU A 131 -9.45 -4.75 -10.23
C LEU A 131 -8.80 -6.07 -9.76
N ILE A 132 -7.54 -6.02 -9.35
CA ILE A 132 -6.78 -7.17 -8.87
C ILE A 132 -7.41 -7.74 -7.61
N SER A 133 -7.78 -6.87 -6.65
CA SER A 133 -8.46 -7.27 -5.41
C SER A 133 -9.80 -7.96 -5.67
N SER A 134 -10.54 -7.47 -6.67
CA SER A 134 -11.91 -7.93 -6.95
C SER A 134 -11.94 -9.16 -7.89
N LEU A 135 -11.15 -9.15 -8.96
CA LEU A 135 -11.22 -10.16 -10.03
C LEU A 135 -10.30 -11.35 -9.76
N PHE A 136 -9.04 -11.09 -9.36
CA PHE A 136 -8.04 -12.14 -9.18
C PHE A 136 -8.06 -12.72 -7.77
N PHE A 137 -8.02 -11.89 -6.75
CA PHE A 137 -7.97 -12.35 -5.36
C PHE A 137 -9.33 -12.44 -4.68
N LYS A 138 -10.40 -11.97 -5.32
CA LYS A 138 -11.80 -12.04 -4.82
C LYS A 138 -11.96 -11.56 -3.37
N GLN A 139 -11.12 -10.61 -2.94
CA GLN A 139 -11.17 -10.02 -1.60
C GLN A 139 -12.39 -9.12 -1.40
N GLU A 140 -12.91 -8.56 -2.49
CA GLU A 140 -14.07 -7.67 -2.49
C GLU A 140 -14.82 -7.77 -3.83
N LYS A 141 -16.13 -7.43 -3.84
CA LYS A 141 -16.90 -7.39 -5.09
C LYS A 141 -16.59 -6.12 -5.87
N LEU A 142 -16.40 -6.25 -7.18
CA LEU A 142 -16.37 -5.10 -8.09
C LEU A 142 -17.81 -4.58 -8.24
N THR A 143 -18.01 -3.31 -7.99
CA THR A 143 -19.32 -2.64 -8.14
C THR A 143 -19.20 -1.44 -9.06
N VAL A 144 -20.29 -1.08 -9.73
CA VAL A 144 -20.35 0.10 -10.59
C VAL A 144 -19.90 1.35 -9.82
N LYS A 145 -20.30 1.46 -8.55
CA LYS A 145 -19.89 2.55 -7.66
C LYS A 145 -18.36 2.67 -7.54
N LYS A 146 -17.64 1.55 -7.38
CA LYS A 146 -16.16 1.56 -7.30
C LYS A 146 -15.55 2.04 -8.61
N VAL A 147 -16.07 1.57 -9.74
CA VAL A 147 -15.58 1.99 -11.06
C VAL A 147 -15.82 3.49 -11.28
N VAL A 148 -17.03 3.96 -11.02
CA VAL A 148 -17.38 5.39 -11.16
C VAL A 148 -16.53 6.26 -10.24
N ALA A 149 -16.37 5.88 -8.97
CA ALA A 149 -15.53 6.62 -8.04
C ALA A 149 -14.07 6.71 -8.49
N CYS A 150 -13.53 5.61 -9.03
CA CYS A 150 -12.18 5.60 -9.60
C CYS A 150 -12.06 6.49 -10.84
N VAL A 151 -13.03 6.43 -11.76
CA VAL A 151 -13.02 7.27 -12.97
C VAL A 151 -13.05 8.75 -12.59
N ILE A 152 -13.89 9.15 -11.64
CA ILE A 152 -13.97 10.53 -11.16
C ILE A 152 -12.65 10.95 -10.50
N GLY A 153 -12.09 10.13 -9.59
CA GLY A 153 -10.81 10.43 -8.93
C GLY A 153 -9.64 10.50 -9.91
N PHE A 154 -9.61 9.63 -10.91
CA PHE A 154 -8.60 9.64 -11.94
C PHE A 154 -8.71 10.87 -12.86
N ALA A 155 -9.92 11.29 -13.20
CA ALA A 155 -10.16 12.53 -13.95
C ALA A 155 -9.57 13.75 -13.21
N GLY A 156 -9.56 13.75 -11.88
CA GLY A 156 -8.87 14.78 -11.09
C GLY A 156 -7.36 14.80 -11.32
N ILE A 157 -6.69 13.63 -11.39
CA ILE A 157 -5.25 13.57 -11.70
C ILE A 157 -4.98 14.09 -13.12
N VAL A 158 -5.84 13.74 -14.08
CA VAL A 158 -5.72 14.25 -15.45
C VAL A 158 -5.86 15.76 -15.46
N ALA A 159 -6.85 16.31 -14.75
CA ALA A 159 -7.12 17.75 -14.72
C ALA A 159 -5.94 18.59 -14.23
N VAL A 160 -5.21 18.15 -13.19
CA VAL A 160 -4.06 18.88 -12.65
C VAL A 160 -2.80 18.78 -13.51
N ASN A 161 -2.73 17.80 -14.40
CA ASN A 161 -1.57 17.54 -15.26
C ASN A 161 -1.86 17.82 -16.76
N ILE A 162 -3.02 18.39 -17.08
CA ILE A 162 -3.50 18.49 -18.46
C ILE A 162 -2.60 19.37 -19.34
N SER A 163 -2.03 20.43 -18.76
CA SER A 163 -1.12 21.35 -19.48
C SER A 163 0.20 20.71 -19.91
N GLY A 164 0.63 19.65 -19.22
CA GLY A 164 1.85 18.91 -19.55
C GLY A 164 1.61 17.56 -20.23
N LEU A 165 0.37 17.29 -20.70
CA LEU A 165 0.00 16.02 -21.28
C LEU A 165 0.47 15.91 -22.74
N GLU A 166 1.32 14.94 -23.00
CA GLU A 166 1.71 14.53 -24.35
C GLU A 166 0.81 13.38 -24.82
N TYR A 167 0.34 13.45 -26.07
CA TYR A 167 -0.62 12.48 -26.62
C TYR A 167 0.05 11.27 -27.31
N THR A 168 1.36 11.29 -27.47
CA THR A 168 2.10 10.16 -28.06
C THR A 168 2.46 9.13 -27.02
N MET A 169 2.13 7.86 -27.27
CA MET A 169 2.53 6.73 -26.39
C MET A 169 3.97 6.30 -26.69
N ASN A 170 4.76 6.06 -25.66
CA ASN A 170 6.13 5.56 -25.76
C ASN A 170 6.40 4.41 -24.75
N TRP A 171 7.59 3.80 -24.81
CA TRP A 171 7.98 2.71 -23.92
C TRP A 171 8.03 3.13 -22.44
N GLY A 172 8.33 4.39 -22.17
CA GLY A 172 8.30 4.94 -20.80
C GLY A 172 6.91 4.85 -20.18
N ASP A 173 5.86 5.10 -20.97
CA ASP A 173 4.47 4.98 -20.53
C ASP A 173 4.13 3.54 -20.14
N ALA A 174 4.55 2.57 -20.94
CA ALA A 174 4.36 1.15 -20.64
C ALA A 174 5.06 0.77 -19.32
N PHE A 175 6.28 1.23 -19.09
CA PHE A 175 7.01 0.96 -17.85
C PHE A 175 6.31 1.57 -16.63
N VAL A 176 5.80 2.80 -16.71
CA VAL A 176 5.02 3.40 -15.62
C VAL A 176 3.74 2.62 -15.33
N ILE A 177 3.06 2.12 -16.37
CA ILE A 177 1.88 1.26 -16.20
C ILE A 177 2.26 -0.06 -15.51
N PHE A 178 3.38 -0.69 -15.89
CA PHE A 178 3.90 -1.88 -15.22
C PHE A 178 4.18 -1.61 -13.74
N ALA A 179 4.78 -0.47 -13.41
CA ALA A 179 4.99 -0.04 -12.03
C ALA A 179 3.67 0.13 -11.27
N ALA A 180 2.66 0.73 -11.91
CA ALA A 180 1.33 0.93 -11.32
C ALA A 180 0.61 -0.41 -11.07
N ILE A 181 0.71 -1.38 -11.97
CA ILE A 181 0.19 -2.73 -11.80
C ILE A 181 0.88 -3.41 -10.61
N SER A 182 2.21 -3.32 -10.53
CA SER A 182 3.01 -3.90 -9.45
C SER A 182 2.60 -3.34 -8.09
N LEU A 183 2.39 -2.03 -7.98
CA LEU A 183 1.88 -1.37 -6.77
C LEU A 183 0.46 -1.84 -6.43
N GLY A 184 -0.40 -2.02 -7.43
CA GLY A 184 -1.73 -2.58 -7.26
C GLY A 184 -1.70 -3.99 -6.67
N ILE A 185 -0.83 -4.87 -7.22
CA ILE A 185 -0.61 -6.24 -6.70
C ILE A 185 -0.12 -6.18 -5.25
N SER A 186 0.90 -5.37 -4.94
CA SER A 186 1.47 -5.27 -3.60
C SER A 186 0.45 -4.83 -2.55
N SER A 187 -0.45 -3.91 -2.89
CA SER A 187 -1.52 -3.46 -1.99
C SER A 187 -2.46 -4.60 -1.57
N VAL A 188 -2.78 -5.49 -2.51
CA VAL A 188 -3.61 -6.68 -2.23
C VAL A 188 -2.84 -7.71 -1.42
N LEU A 189 -1.56 -7.95 -1.77
CA LEU A 189 -0.70 -8.88 -1.04
C LEU A 189 -0.50 -8.45 0.41
N ILE A 190 -0.26 -7.16 0.67
CA ILE A 190 -0.17 -6.61 2.03
C ILE A 190 -1.44 -6.89 2.81
N LYS A 191 -2.63 -6.64 2.23
CA LYS A 191 -3.90 -6.95 2.88
C LYS A 191 -4.02 -8.43 3.25
N ILE A 192 -3.64 -9.32 2.35
CA ILE A 192 -3.74 -10.77 2.56
C ILE A 192 -2.75 -11.21 3.64
N PHE A 193 -1.49 -10.80 3.54
CA PHE A 193 -0.42 -11.26 4.44
C PHE A 193 -0.51 -10.62 5.83
N ALA A 194 -1.09 -9.40 5.93
CA ALA A 194 -1.35 -8.74 7.20
C ALA A 194 -2.42 -9.44 8.06
N LYS A 195 -3.10 -10.47 7.55
CA LYS A 195 -3.95 -11.35 8.38
C LYS A 195 -3.10 -12.15 9.39
N ASN A 196 -1.92 -12.61 8.97
CA ASN A 196 -1.06 -13.53 9.73
C ASN A 196 0.23 -12.85 10.24
N GLU A 197 0.54 -11.64 9.77
CA GLU A 197 1.73 -10.89 10.17
C GLU A 197 1.35 -9.44 10.52
N ASP A 198 2.21 -8.76 11.28
CA ASP A 198 2.04 -7.35 11.56
C ASP A 198 2.37 -6.52 10.31
N PRO A 199 1.47 -5.66 9.82
CA PRO A 199 1.71 -4.85 8.62
C PRO A 199 2.92 -3.92 8.74
N VAL A 200 3.28 -3.49 9.96
CA VAL A 200 4.48 -2.67 10.18
C VAL A 200 5.74 -3.51 9.99
N VAL A 201 5.73 -4.76 10.46
CA VAL A 201 6.82 -5.72 10.22
C VAL A 201 6.94 -6.01 8.72
N ILE A 202 5.82 -6.25 8.03
CA ILE A 202 5.83 -6.45 6.58
C ILE A 202 6.47 -5.23 5.89
N SER A 203 6.02 -4.01 6.22
CA SER A 203 6.52 -2.77 5.59
C SER A 203 8.01 -2.55 5.88
N GLY A 204 8.47 -2.76 7.11
CA GLY A 204 9.86 -2.57 7.48
C GLY A 204 10.79 -3.53 6.77
N TYR A 205 10.53 -4.83 6.87
CA TYR A 205 11.41 -5.85 6.29
C TYR A 205 11.37 -5.89 4.76
N GLN A 206 10.21 -5.66 4.13
CA GLN A 206 10.14 -5.59 2.67
C GLN A 206 10.95 -4.41 2.12
N PHE A 207 10.99 -3.26 2.84
CA PHE A 207 11.82 -2.13 2.46
C PHE A 207 13.31 -2.39 2.69
N MET A 208 13.69 -3.04 3.78
CA MET A 208 15.08 -3.46 3.99
C MET A 208 15.55 -4.38 2.86
N ILE A 209 14.76 -5.40 2.53
CA ILE A 209 15.10 -6.36 1.46
C ILE A 209 15.13 -5.66 0.11
N GLY A 210 14.02 -5.01 -0.27
CA GLY A 210 13.88 -4.37 -1.58
C GLY A 210 14.85 -3.21 -1.76
N GLY A 211 15.02 -2.36 -0.74
CA GLY A 211 15.97 -1.27 -0.75
C GLY A 211 17.41 -1.75 -0.89
N THR A 212 17.81 -2.79 -0.15
CA THR A 212 19.16 -3.39 -0.28
C THR A 212 19.39 -3.94 -1.69
N VAL A 213 18.41 -4.64 -2.27
CA VAL A 213 18.54 -5.12 -3.67
C VAL A 213 18.71 -3.95 -4.63
N MET A 214 17.94 -2.85 -4.46
CA MET A 214 18.08 -1.65 -5.30
C MET A 214 19.43 -0.96 -5.12
N VAL A 215 19.99 -0.93 -3.88
CA VAL A 215 21.35 -0.42 -3.63
C VAL A 215 22.38 -1.24 -4.40
N VAL A 216 22.30 -2.57 -4.29
CA VAL A 216 23.24 -3.48 -4.98
C VAL A 216 23.14 -3.29 -6.50
N VAL A 217 21.92 -3.25 -7.05
CA VAL A 217 21.69 -3.07 -8.49
C VAL A 217 22.18 -1.70 -8.93
N GLY A 218 21.76 -0.62 -8.27
CA GLY A 218 22.17 0.75 -8.64
C GLY A 218 23.70 0.91 -8.62
N PHE A 219 24.35 0.41 -7.57
CA PHE A 219 25.81 0.45 -7.46
C PHE A 219 26.52 -0.42 -8.52
N ALA A 220 26.04 -1.64 -8.77
CA ALA A 220 26.62 -2.56 -9.76
C ALA A 220 26.57 -2.00 -11.19
N PHE A 221 25.55 -1.19 -11.51
CA PHE A 221 25.41 -0.51 -12.81
C PHE A 221 26.08 0.88 -12.86
N GLY A 222 26.90 1.23 -11.84
CA GLY A 222 27.73 2.42 -11.84
C GLY A 222 27.04 3.67 -11.29
N GLY A 223 25.88 3.53 -10.63
CA GLY A 223 25.21 4.62 -9.94
C GLY A 223 26.07 5.24 -8.85
N ARG A 224 25.96 6.56 -8.68
CA ARG A 224 26.72 7.34 -7.68
C ARG A 224 25.76 8.27 -6.95
N VAL A 225 26.01 8.49 -5.66
CA VAL A 225 25.28 9.44 -4.82
C VAL A 225 26.32 10.20 -3.99
N ASP A 226 26.33 11.51 -4.10
CA ASP A 226 27.19 12.33 -3.25
C ASP A 226 26.51 12.53 -1.89
N LEU A 227 27.14 12.04 -0.84
CA LEU A 227 26.68 12.17 0.54
C LEU A 227 27.50 13.20 1.34
N SER A 228 28.32 14.00 0.68
CA SER A 228 29.15 15.01 1.34
C SER A 228 28.35 16.23 1.79
N ASP A 229 27.25 16.55 1.08
CA ASP A 229 26.36 17.66 1.45
C ASP A 229 25.41 17.27 2.59
N ILE A 230 25.52 17.98 3.72
CA ILE A 230 24.71 17.72 4.92
C ILE A 230 23.22 18.00 4.69
N GLY A 231 22.87 18.94 3.81
CA GLY A 231 21.49 19.24 3.42
C GLY A 231 20.90 18.10 2.62
N GLY A 232 21.68 17.53 1.69
CA GLY A 232 21.31 16.35 0.93
C GLY A 232 21.05 15.13 1.82
N VAL A 233 21.93 14.88 2.79
CA VAL A 233 21.73 13.82 3.81
C VAL A 233 20.47 14.08 4.63
N GLY A 234 20.19 15.33 5.03
CA GLY A 234 18.98 15.71 5.74
C GLY A 234 17.70 15.41 4.93
N VAL A 235 17.72 15.73 3.63
CA VAL A 235 16.61 15.40 2.71
C VAL A 235 16.42 13.88 2.59
N LEU A 236 17.50 13.13 2.46
CA LEU A 236 17.46 11.67 2.39
C LEU A 236 16.85 11.04 3.67
N LEU A 237 17.24 11.54 4.84
CA LEU A 237 16.68 11.11 6.13
C LEU A 237 15.19 11.46 6.24
N TYR A 238 14.79 12.67 5.85
CA TYR A 238 13.38 13.05 5.79
C TYR A 238 12.56 12.12 4.90
N LEU A 239 13.03 11.87 3.68
CA LEU A 239 12.38 10.98 2.72
C LEU A 239 12.28 9.53 3.24
N SER A 240 13.30 9.08 3.99
CA SER A 240 13.30 7.76 4.61
C SER A 240 12.28 7.67 5.75
N LEU A 241 12.24 8.69 6.63
CA LEU A 241 11.28 8.76 7.73
C LEU A 241 9.84 8.85 7.22
N LEU A 242 9.60 9.71 6.22
CA LEU A 242 8.32 9.83 5.52
C LEU A 242 7.85 8.47 4.99
N SER A 243 8.75 7.74 4.32
CA SER A 243 8.41 6.41 3.79
C SER A 243 8.12 5.41 4.91
N ALA A 244 8.92 5.42 5.97
CA ALA A 244 8.71 4.56 7.14
C ALA A 244 7.31 4.75 7.74
N VAL A 245 6.90 6.00 7.98
CA VAL A 245 5.60 6.33 8.58
C VAL A 245 4.45 6.03 7.63
N ALA A 246 4.52 6.55 6.39
CA ALA A 246 3.40 6.45 5.46
C ALA A 246 3.09 5.00 5.08
N TYR A 247 4.10 4.19 4.75
CA TYR A 247 3.85 2.80 4.34
C TYR A 247 3.46 1.88 5.50
N ALA A 248 4.03 2.10 6.69
CA ALA A 248 3.60 1.35 7.88
C ALA A 248 2.12 1.64 8.19
N LEU A 249 1.73 2.91 8.18
CA LEU A 249 0.35 3.32 8.43
C LEU A 249 -0.60 2.83 7.33
N TRP A 250 -0.20 2.94 6.07
CA TRP A 250 -0.97 2.43 4.93
C TRP A 250 -1.20 0.92 5.01
N GLY A 251 -0.17 0.15 5.41
CA GLY A 251 -0.30 -1.28 5.66
C GLY A 251 -1.31 -1.61 6.76
N VAL A 252 -1.34 -0.80 7.84
CA VAL A 252 -2.34 -0.92 8.90
C VAL A 252 -3.74 -0.64 8.35
N LEU A 253 -3.93 0.42 7.56
CA LEU A 253 -5.22 0.72 6.94
C LEU A 253 -5.70 -0.41 6.03
N LEU A 254 -4.84 -0.96 5.19
CA LEU A 254 -5.15 -2.11 4.33
C LEU A 254 -5.51 -3.36 5.12
N LYS A 255 -4.90 -3.60 6.27
CA LYS A 255 -5.23 -4.74 7.15
C LYS A 255 -6.70 -4.71 7.56
N TYR A 256 -7.21 -3.56 7.97
CA TYR A 256 -8.52 -3.44 8.59
C TYR A 256 -9.64 -3.00 7.63
N ASN A 257 -9.31 -2.59 6.40
CA ASN A 257 -10.28 -2.05 5.45
C ASN A 257 -10.22 -2.75 4.09
N PRO A 258 -11.31 -2.69 3.29
CA PRO A 258 -11.26 -3.08 1.88
C PRO A 258 -10.17 -2.30 1.12
N VAL A 259 -9.49 -2.97 0.18
CA VAL A 259 -8.44 -2.34 -0.64
C VAL A 259 -8.99 -1.10 -1.35
N SER A 260 -10.17 -1.21 -1.96
CA SER A 260 -10.83 -0.10 -2.66
C SER A 260 -11.04 1.12 -1.78
N LYS A 261 -11.44 0.95 -0.51
CA LYS A 261 -11.69 2.06 0.42
C LYS A 261 -10.42 2.83 0.81
N VAL A 262 -9.29 2.16 0.82
CA VAL A 262 -8.00 2.76 1.17
C VAL A 262 -7.33 3.35 -0.09
N THR A 263 -7.21 2.56 -1.16
CA THR A 263 -6.44 2.95 -2.34
C THR A 263 -7.06 4.12 -3.12
N ILE A 264 -8.36 4.37 -3.01
CA ILE A 264 -9.01 5.53 -3.63
C ILE A 264 -8.40 6.87 -3.15
N PHE A 265 -7.91 6.92 -1.91
CA PHE A 265 -7.25 8.13 -1.38
C PHE A 265 -5.94 8.43 -2.09
N SER A 266 -5.26 7.43 -2.69
CA SER A 266 -3.98 7.66 -3.36
C SER A 266 -4.08 8.64 -4.54
N PHE A 267 -5.28 8.88 -5.09
CA PHE A 267 -5.52 9.94 -6.05
C PHE A 267 -5.23 11.35 -5.50
N MET A 268 -5.22 11.53 -4.18
CA MET A 268 -4.82 12.81 -3.54
C MET A 268 -3.30 13.02 -3.57
N THR A 269 -2.50 11.97 -3.71
CA THR A 269 -1.02 12.07 -3.68
C THR A 269 -0.47 13.02 -4.75
N PRO A 270 -0.85 12.89 -6.03
CA PRO A 270 -0.40 13.84 -7.06
C PRO A 270 -0.86 15.27 -6.79
N VAL A 271 -2.08 15.44 -6.26
CA VAL A 271 -2.63 16.78 -5.93
C VAL A 271 -1.79 17.45 -4.84
N PHE A 272 -1.45 16.72 -3.76
CA PHE A 272 -0.53 17.21 -2.75
C PHE A 272 0.88 17.45 -3.32
N GLY A 273 1.35 16.57 -4.21
CA GLY A 273 2.65 16.73 -4.84
C GLY A 273 2.76 18.02 -5.63
N VAL A 274 1.77 18.30 -6.46
CA VAL A 274 1.68 19.54 -7.23
C VAL A 274 1.56 20.76 -6.33
N LEU A 275 0.65 20.73 -5.35
CA LEU A 275 0.44 21.82 -4.41
C LEU A 275 1.73 22.16 -3.63
N LEU A 276 2.38 21.14 -3.06
CA LEU A 276 3.58 21.33 -2.26
C LEU A 276 4.78 21.76 -3.12
N THR A 277 4.88 21.26 -4.36
CA THR A 277 5.90 21.73 -5.30
C THR A 277 5.69 23.20 -5.65
N ALA A 278 4.44 23.61 -5.91
CA ALA A 278 4.14 25.02 -6.19
C ALA A 278 4.44 25.96 -5.01
N LEU A 279 4.28 25.48 -3.78
CA LEU A 279 4.60 26.25 -2.57
C LEU A 279 6.09 26.30 -2.23
N MET A 280 6.83 25.20 -2.44
CA MET A 280 8.22 25.06 -2.02
C MET A 280 9.23 25.40 -3.13
N LEU A 281 8.84 25.17 -4.38
CA LEU A 281 9.65 25.38 -5.59
C LEU A 281 8.82 26.10 -6.66
N PRO A 282 8.39 27.36 -6.42
CA PRO A 282 7.47 28.06 -7.32
C PRO A 282 8.02 28.24 -8.73
N GLU A 283 9.33 28.36 -8.88
CA GLU A 283 10.03 28.45 -10.17
C GLU A 283 9.94 27.17 -11.02
N GLU A 284 9.63 26.03 -10.40
CA GLU A 284 9.48 24.73 -11.09
C GLU A 284 7.99 24.35 -11.30
N SER A 285 7.07 25.22 -10.94
CA SER A 285 5.63 24.96 -10.99
C SER A 285 4.98 25.79 -12.09
N ASN A 286 4.45 25.11 -13.11
CA ASN A 286 3.63 25.69 -14.18
C ASN A 286 2.15 25.38 -14.01
N VAL A 287 1.68 25.22 -12.76
CA VAL A 287 0.31 24.74 -12.49
C VAL A 287 -0.65 25.90 -12.38
N GLU A 288 -1.71 25.84 -13.17
CA GLU A 288 -2.83 26.76 -13.08
C GLU A 288 -3.66 26.46 -11.82
N ILE A 289 -3.95 27.49 -11.03
CA ILE A 289 -4.74 27.37 -9.79
C ILE A 289 -6.13 26.75 -10.08
N ILE A 290 -6.74 27.08 -11.21
CA ILE A 290 -8.04 26.53 -11.62
C ILE A 290 -7.96 25.01 -11.78
N SER A 291 -6.94 24.50 -12.48
CA SER A 291 -6.72 23.06 -12.67
C SER A 291 -6.50 22.33 -11.35
N LEU A 292 -5.79 22.95 -10.41
CA LEU A 292 -5.60 22.42 -9.06
C LEU A 292 -6.90 22.31 -8.28
N ILE A 293 -7.76 23.35 -8.32
CA ILE A 293 -9.07 23.36 -7.65
C ILE A 293 -9.98 22.29 -8.26
N ILE A 294 -10.08 22.21 -9.59
CA ILE A 294 -10.88 21.20 -10.28
C ILE A 294 -10.41 19.79 -9.89
N SER A 295 -9.11 19.55 -9.89
CA SER A 295 -8.51 18.27 -9.48
C SER A 295 -8.90 17.90 -8.05
N LEU A 296 -8.76 18.84 -7.12
CA LEU A 296 -9.10 18.61 -5.71
C LEU A 296 -10.58 18.24 -5.54
N VAL A 297 -11.47 18.96 -6.21
CA VAL A 297 -12.92 18.69 -6.17
C VAL A 297 -13.22 17.30 -6.72
N LEU A 298 -12.67 16.93 -7.89
CA LEU A 298 -12.91 15.63 -8.50
C LEU A 298 -12.37 14.48 -7.65
N VAL A 299 -11.16 14.61 -7.11
CA VAL A 299 -10.58 13.59 -6.23
C VAL A 299 -11.41 13.44 -4.95
N CYS A 300 -11.81 14.56 -4.32
CA CYS A 300 -12.67 14.53 -3.13
C CYS A 300 -14.03 13.88 -3.42
N LEU A 301 -14.65 14.16 -4.58
CA LEU A 301 -15.88 13.51 -5.01
C LEU A 301 -15.72 12.00 -5.18
N GLY A 302 -14.65 11.54 -5.83
CA GLY A 302 -14.35 10.11 -5.98
C GLY A 302 -14.19 9.41 -4.62
N VAL A 303 -13.41 10.00 -3.72
CA VAL A 303 -13.20 9.51 -2.36
C VAL A 303 -14.52 9.49 -1.57
N PHE A 304 -15.30 10.57 -1.62
CA PHE A 304 -16.59 10.68 -0.94
C PHE A 304 -17.58 9.64 -1.45
N LEU A 305 -17.73 9.53 -2.77
CA LEU A 305 -18.62 8.55 -3.39
C LEU A 305 -18.30 7.12 -2.90
N LEU A 306 -17.04 6.75 -2.81
CA LEU A 306 -16.68 5.40 -2.41
C LEU A 306 -16.83 5.16 -0.90
N ASN A 307 -16.44 6.11 -0.06
CA ASN A 307 -16.32 5.89 1.37
C ASN A 307 -17.56 6.26 2.19
N PHE A 308 -18.31 7.30 1.78
CA PHE A 308 -19.38 7.90 2.60
C PHE A 308 -20.80 7.62 2.10
N THR A 309 -20.98 7.23 0.83
CA THR A 309 -22.32 6.85 0.35
C THR A 309 -22.58 5.38 0.68
N GLY A 310 -23.28 5.11 1.78
CA GLY A 310 -23.41 3.79 2.36
C GLY A 310 -24.21 2.78 1.52
N PHE A 311 -23.68 1.59 1.45
CA PHE A 311 -24.40 0.30 1.61
C PHE A 311 -23.48 -0.58 2.45
N PRO A 312 -23.95 -1.19 3.55
CA PRO A 312 -23.14 -2.11 4.31
C PRO A 312 -22.79 -3.30 3.40
N GLN A 313 -21.53 -3.42 3.04
CA GLN A 313 -21.07 -4.66 2.43
C GLN A 313 -21.14 -5.74 3.51
N LYS A 314 -22.02 -6.74 3.33
CA LYS A 314 -21.93 -7.98 4.10
C LYS A 314 -20.52 -8.55 3.86
N GLU A 315 -19.65 -8.38 4.83
CA GLU A 315 -18.41 -9.14 4.90
C GLU A 315 -18.80 -10.62 4.83
N LYS A 316 -18.23 -11.38 3.88
CA LYS A 316 -18.30 -12.82 3.97
C LYS A 316 -17.58 -13.19 5.25
N THR A 317 -18.35 -13.47 6.30
CA THR A 317 -17.84 -14.20 7.46
C THR A 317 -17.46 -15.57 6.92
N GLU A 318 -16.17 -15.86 6.83
CA GLU A 318 -15.72 -17.24 6.64
C GLU A 318 -16.33 -18.05 7.79
N PRO A 319 -16.98 -19.21 7.51
CA PRO A 319 -17.45 -20.06 8.58
C PRO A 319 -16.24 -20.38 9.47
N GLN A 320 -16.35 -20.04 10.75
CA GLN A 320 -15.38 -20.52 11.72
C GLN A 320 -15.38 -22.04 11.65
N PRO A 321 -14.20 -22.71 11.65
CA PRO A 321 -14.19 -24.16 11.78
C PRO A 321 -14.93 -24.49 13.08
N VAL A 322 -15.98 -25.28 12.94
CA VAL A 322 -16.70 -25.85 14.05
C VAL A 322 -15.67 -26.68 14.82
N LEU A 323 -15.28 -26.19 15.99
CA LEU A 323 -14.57 -27.00 16.95
C LEU A 323 -15.56 -28.12 17.34
N ASP A 324 -15.38 -29.27 16.75
CA ASP A 324 -16.03 -30.49 17.19
C ASP A 324 -15.55 -30.76 18.63
N ASN A 325 -16.41 -30.39 19.59
CA ASN A 325 -16.25 -30.78 20.97
C ASN A 325 -16.59 -32.26 21.00
N GLY A 326 -15.57 -33.09 20.75
CA GLY A 326 -15.65 -34.51 20.93
C GLY A 326 -16.04 -34.84 22.40
N ASN A 327 -17.32 -35.01 22.62
CA ASN A 327 -17.83 -35.80 23.75
C ASN A 327 -17.53 -37.25 23.43
N THR A 328 -16.44 -37.78 23.94
CA THR A 328 -16.26 -39.21 24.11
C THR A 328 -17.28 -39.69 25.13
N PRO A 329 -18.07 -40.75 24.82
CA PRO A 329 -18.85 -41.41 25.84
C PRO A 329 -17.89 -42.17 26.78
N ASP A 330 -18.06 -41.91 28.06
CA ASP A 330 -17.38 -42.58 29.16
C ASP A 330 -17.81 -44.09 29.16
N GLU A 331 -16.85 -44.97 28.97
CA GLU A 331 -17.00 -46.39 29.26
C GLU A 331 -16.86 -46.62 30.75
N GLY A 332 -17.85 -47.17 31.38
CA GLY A 332 -17.72 -47.68 32.75
C GLY A 332 -19.06 -47.83 33.44
N ASP A 333 -19.73 -48.91 33.38
CA ASP A 333 -19.72 -49.95 34.41
C ASP A 333 -20.74 -51.06 34.09
N CYS A 334 -20.25 -52.29 34.09
CA CYS A 334 -21.04 -53.49 34.20
C CYS A 334 -21.67 -53.57 35.59
N ASP A 335 -22.99 -53.77 35.72
CA ASP A 335 -23.45 -54.80 36.66
C ASP A 335 -24.77 -55.42 36.24
N SER A 336 -24.79 -56.71 36.51
CA SER A 336 -25.75 -57.74 36.30
C SER A 336 -27.08 -57.49 37.00
N THR A 337 -28.16 -57.95 36.40
CA THR A 337 -29.15 -59.03 36.93
C THR A 337 -30.40 -59.01 36.07
N VAL A 338 -30.63 -60.09 35.34
CA VAL A 338 -31.57 -61.17 35.57
C VAL A 338 -33.09 -60.89 35.39
N ILE A 339 -33.68 -61.73 34.51
CA ILE A 339 -34.98 -62.31 34.53
C ILE A 339 -36.13 -61.62 33.79
N GLU A 340 -36.56 -62.35 32.79
CA GLU A 340 -37.80 -63.09 32.44
C GLU A 340 -38.91 -62.36 31.68
N SER A 341 -39.23 -63.10 30.65
CA SER A 341 -40.56 -63.51 30.19
C SER A 341 -41.48 -62.52 29.50
N GLY A 342 -41.87 -62.96 28.36
CA GLY A 342 -43.27 -62.87 27.96
C GLY A 342 -43.51 -62.26 26.57
N VAL A 343 -43.45 -63.02 25.52
CA VAL A 343 -44.60 -63.67 24.79
C VAL A 343 -45.51 -62.71 24.00
N ILE A 344 -45.47 -62.94 22.66
CA ILE A 344 -46.58 -62.88 21.71
C ILE A 344 -47.22 -61.55 21.36
N SER A 345 -47.40 -61.16 20.15
CA SER A 345 -47.99 -61.66 18.94
C SER A 345 -48.40 -60.55 17.99
N ASN A 346 -48.22 -60.83 16.78
CA ASN A 346 -49.11 -60.55 15.63
C ASN A 346 -49.61 -59.18 15.23
N SER A 347 -49.31 -58.89 14.05
CA SER A 347 -50.10 -58.87 12.82
C SER A 347 -50.51 -57.50 12.30
N SER A 348 -50.17 -57.42 11.04
CA SER A 348 -50.92 -56.85 9.91
C SER A 348 -51.53 -55.45 9.99
N LYS A 349 -51.04 -54.57 9.25
CA LYS A 349 -51.52 -54.24 7.90
C LYS A 349 -50.59 -53.24 7.25
#